data_83e0e0bff4abbe61b23933fc7b602415
#
_entry.id   83e0e0bff4abbe61b23933fc7b602415
#
_cell.length_a   1.000
_cell.length_b   1.000
_cell.length_c   1.000
_cell.angle_alpha   90.00
_cell.angle_beta   90.00
_cell.angle_gamma   90.00
#
_symmetry.space_group_name_H-M   'P 1'
#
loop_
_entity.id
_entity.type
_entity.pdbx_description
1 polymer ?
#
loop_
_entity_poly.entity_id
_entity_poly.type
_entity_poly.pdbx_seq_one_letter_code
_entity_poly.pdbx_strand_id
1 'polypeptide(L)'
;MKHTSLVIGMAAAALASTPALAQSAAGTVLSEDAKLAQQLSNPVAALISVPFQGNWDSGGGPNGDGSKYTLNIQPVIPISIGADWNVISRTILPFITQSHITPGPATGQTGFGDTTQSFFFSPKKPAGGWLIWGAGPA
;
A
#
# COMPACT_ATOMS: atom_id res chain seq x y z
N MET A 1 -13.15 -73.44 -27.34
CA MET A 1 -12.51 -73.03 -26.07
C MET A 1 -13.14 -71.74 -25.60
N LYS A 2 -13.91 -71.81 -24.52
CA LYS A 2 -14.69 -70.68 -24.00
C LYS A 2 -13.94 -70.15 -22.76
N HIS A 3 -13.49 -68.91 -22.78
CA HIS A 3 -12.97 -68.25 -21.58
C HIS A 3 -14.02 -67.31 -21.01
N THR A 4 -14.53 -67.71 -19.87
CA THR A 4 -15.46 -66.93 -19.08
C THR A 4 -14.68 -66.01 -18.17
N SER A 5 -14.77 -64.68 -18.36
CA SER A 5 -14.16 -63.69 -17.47
C SER A 5 -15.24 -63.23 -16.46
N LEU A 6 -14.96 -63.48 -15.20
CA LEU A 6 -15.76 -63.08 -14.06
C LEU A 6 -15.36 -61.60 -13.69
N VAL A 7 -16.30 -60.68 -13.79
CA VAL A 7 -16.09 -59.30 -13.34
C VAL A 7 -16.68 -59.17 -11.93
N ILE A 8 -15.79 -59.00 -10.95
CA ILE A 8 -16.21 -58.70 -9.56
C ILE A 8 -16.30 -57.19 -9.44
N GLY A 9 -17.51 -56.68 -9.30
CA GLY A 9 -17.77 -55.29 -8.99
C GLY A 9 -17.58 -55.03 -7.48
N MET A 10 -16.59 -54.26 -7.12
CA MET A 10 -16.48 -53.65 -5.78
C MET A 10 -17.13 -52.28 -5.78
N ALA A 11 -18.26 -52.17 -5.09
CA ALA A 11 -18.91 -50.92 -4.76
C ALA A 11 -18.16 -50.27 -3.58
N ALA A 12 -17.37 -49.21 -3.82
CA ALA A 12 -16.80 -48.39 -2.78
C ALA A 12 -17.78 -47.25 -2.45
N ALA A 13 -18.44 -47.33 -1.31
CA ALA A 13 -19.24 -46.23 -0.76
C ALA A 13 -18.27 -45.14 -0.22
N ALA A 14 -18.11 -44.08 -0.95
CA ALA A 14 -17.37 -42.89 -0.48
C ALA A 14 -18.29 -42.08 0.42
N LEU A 15 -17.98 -42.03 1.71
CA LEU A 15 -18.55 -41.08 2.67
C LEU A 15 -17.99 -39.69 2.35
N ALA A 16 -18.78 -38.90 1.65
CA ALA A 16 -18.48 -37.47 1.46
C ALA A 16 -18.86 -36.72 2.73
N SER A 17 -17.89 -36.54 3.64
CA SER A 17 -17.98 -35.56 4.71
C SER A 17 -17.61 -34.20 4.17
N THR A 18 -18.61 -33.36 3.93
CA THR A 18 -18.42 -31.97 3.52
C THR A 18 -18.01 -31.11 4.72
N PRO A 19 -16.87 -30.39 4.69
CA PRO A 19 -16.56 -29.34 5.66
C PRO A 19 -17.26 -28.04 5.23
N ALA A 20 -18.57 -27.96 5.37
CA ALA A 20 -19.33 -26.75 5.00
C ALA A 20 -19.07 -25.53 5.90
N LEU A 21 -18.44 -25.71 7.06
CA LEU A 21 -18.19 -24.63 8.00
C LEU A 21 -16.86 -23.89 7.77
N ALA A 22 -15.88 -24.52 7.13
CA ALA A 22 -14.58 -23.89 6.85
C ALA A 22 -14.65 -22.92 5.66
N GLN A 23 -15.53 -23.17 4.72
CA GLN A 23 -15.67 -22.35 3.51
C GLN A 23 -16.37 -21.01 3.76
N SER A 24 -17.26 -20.94 4.76
CA SER A 24 -17.94 -19.70 5.12
C SER A 24 -17.01 -18.69 5.79
N ALA A 25 -16.11 -19.15 6.67
CA ALA A 25 -15.14 -18.29 7.34
C ALA A 25 -14.06 -17.76 6.38
N ALA A 26 -13.55 -18.61 5.49
CA ALA A 26 -12.56 -18.22 4.49
C ALA A 26 -13.12 -17.22 3.46
N GLY A 27 -14.38 -17.39 3.05
CA GLY A 27 -15.03 -16.46 2.12
C GLY A 27 -15.23 -15.06 2.71
N THR A 28 -15.53 -14.97 3.99
CA THR A 28 -15.73 -13.68 4.67
C THR A 28 -14.40 -12.95 4.85
N VAL A 29 -13.35 -13.65 5.26
CA VAL A 29 -12.00 -13.06 5.44
C VAL A 29 -11.45 -12.55 4.09
N LEU A 30 -11.55 -13.34 3.03
CA LEU A 30 -11.11 -12.93 1.69
C LEU A 30 -11.88 -11.71 1.16
N SER A 31 -13.17 -11.57 1.50
CA SER A 31 -13.96 -10.42 1.08
C SER A 31 -13.59 -9.14 1.83
N GLU A 32 -13.23 -9.24 3.09
CA GLU A 32 -12.77 -8.09 3.89
C GLU A 32 -11.37 -7.65 3.48
N ASP A 33 -10.45 -8.57 3.29
CA ASP A 33 -9.11 -8.28 2.78
C ASP A 33 -9.15 -7.66 1.37
N ALA A 34 -10.02 -8.13 0.50
CA ALA A 34 -10.22 -7.56 -0.83
C ALA A 34 -10.81 -6.15 -0.75
N LYS A 35 -11.76 -5.89 0.15
CA LYS A 35 -12.30 -4.54 0.39
C LYS A 35 -11.23 -3.59 0.94
N LEU A 36 -10.43 -4.06 1.90
CA LEU A 36 -9.33 -3.29 2.46
C LEU A 36 -8.27 -2.97 1.40
N ALA A 37 -7.88 -3.95 0.60
CA ALA A 37 -6.95 -3.74 -0.52
C ALA A 37 -7.50 -2.73 -1.54
N GLN A 38 -8.79 -2.79 -1.85
CA GLN A 38 -9.44 -1.82 -2.73
C GLN A 38 -9.47 -0.41 -2.11
N GLN A 39 -9.73 -0.29 -0.81
CA GLN A 39 -9.68 0.99 -0.10
C GLN A 39 -8.27 1.56 -0.06
N LEU A 40 -7.25 0.73 0.16
CA LEU A 40 -5.85 1.14 0.15
C LEU A 40 -5.37 1.56 -1.25
N SER A 41 -5.92 0.95 -2.30
CA SER A 41 -5.60 1.27 -3.69
C SER A 41 -6.27 2.55 -4.18
N ASN A 42 -7.32 2.98 -3.50
CA ASN A 42 -8.07 4.16 -3.88
C ASN A 42 -7.55 5.39 -3.11
N PRO A 43 -6.82 6.33 -3.75
CA PRO A 43 -6.26 7.50 -3.07
C PRO A 43 -7.35 8.48 -2.55
N VAL A 44 -8.60 8.26 -2.94
CA VAL A 44 -9.77 9.06 -2.52
C VAL A 44 -10.56 8.38 -1.39
N ALA A 45 -10.16 7.16 -0.98
CA ALA A 45 -10.81 6.48 0.14
C ALA A 45 -10.65 7.28 1.43
N ALA A 46 -11.67 7.26 2.28
CA ALA A 46 -11.68 7.95 3.58
C ALA A 46 -10.75 7.26 4.62
N LEU A 47 -9.59 6.78 4.18
CA LEU A 47 -8.63 6.08 5.01
C LEU A 47 -7.42 6.98 5.26
N ILE A 48 -7.15 7.28 6.53
CA ILE A 48 -5.91 7.94 6.93
C ILE A 48 -4.77 6.93 6.80
N SER A 49 -3.71 7.30 6.09
CA SER A 49 -2.52 6.48 5.95
C SER A 49 -1.26 7.27 6.29
N VAL A 50 -0.27 6.61 6.86
CA VAL A 50 1.03 7.20 7.19
C VAL A 50 2.14 6.32 6.62
N PRO A 51 2.41 6.37 5.31
CA PRO A 51 3.51 5.62 4.74
C PRO A 51 4.87 6.16 5.17
N PHE A 52 5.82 5.24 5.33
CA PHE A 52 7.23 5.52 5.61
C PHE A 52 8.05 5.04 4.42
N GLN A 53 8.94 5.90 3.94
CA GLN A 53 9.83 5.59 2.82
C GLN A 53 11.28 5.87 3.21
N GLY A 54 12.10 4.84 3.25
CA GLY A 54 13.54 4.96 3.47
C GLY A 54 14.30 4.97 2.13
N ASN A 55 15.23 5.92 1.95
CA ASN A 55 16.12 6.01 0.80
C ASN A 55 17.56 6.06 1.30
N TRP A 56 18.43 5.26 0.70
CA TRP A 56 19.86 5.23 0.99
C TRP A 56 20.64 5.61 -0.27
N ASP A 57 21.37 6.71 -0.19
CA ASP A 57 22.25 7.19 -1.24
C ASP A 57 23.71 7.07 -0.79
N SER A 58 24.58 6.61 -1.65
CA SER A 58 26.03 6.47 -1.39
C SER A 58 26.85 6.95 -2.57
N GLY A 59 28.13 7.29 -2.31
CA GLY A 59 29.04 7.77 -3.34
C GLY A 59 28.92 9.27 -3.61
N GLY A 60 28.24 10.02 -2.73
CA GLY A 60 28.16 11.48 -2.79
C GLY A 60 29.38 12.17 -2.15
N GLY A 61 29.35 13.52 -2.15
CA GLY A 61 30.37 14.34 -1.55
C GLY A 61 31.64 14.52 -2.39
N PRO A 62 32.58 15.36 -1.94
CA PRO A 62 33.78 15.74 -2.71
C PRO A 62 34.70 14.57 -3.04
N ASN A 63 34.78 13.58 -2.17
CA ASN A 63 35.66 12.42 -2.30
C ASN A 63 34.92 11.15 -2.79
N GLY A 64 33.62 11.20 -2.97
CA GLY A 64 32.80 10.04 -3.36
C GLY A 64 32.60 9.00 -2.25
N ASP A 65 32.92 9.32 -1.00
CA ASP A 65 32.78 8.48 0.19
C ASP A 65 31.57 8.87 1.06
N GLY A 66 30.80 9.83 0.61
CA GLY A 66 29.63 10.32 1.33
C GLY A 66 28.43 9.37 1.25
N SER A 67 27.64 9.37 2.29
CA SER A 67 26.38 8.66 2.37
C SER A 67 25.27 9.53 2.94
N LYS A 68 24.04 9.28 2.50
CA LYS A 68 22.84 9.97 2.95
C LYS A 68 21.71 8.96 3.12
N TYR A 69 21.09 8.96 4.29
CA TYR A 69 19.85 8.26 4.53
C TYR A 69 18.71 9.26 4.71
N THR A 70 17.63 9.07 3.99
CA THR A 70 16.44 9.89 4.10
C THR A 70 15.24 9.03 4.45
N LEU A 71 14.61 9.30 5.59
CA LEU A 71 13.33 8.72 5.98
C LEU A 71 12.23 9.74 5.75
N ASN A 72 11.35 9.49 4.79
CA ASN A 72 10.16 10.30 4.55
C ASN A 72 8.98 9.73 5.32
N ILE A 73 8.37 10.53 6.18
CA ILE A 73 7.11 10.25 6.85
C ILE A 73 6.04 11.00 6.07
N GLN A 74 5.03 10.28 5.53
CA GLN A 74 4.11 10.86 4.55
C GLN A 74 2.64 10.69 4.96
N PRO A 75 2.15 11.37 6.02
CA PRO A 75 0.74 11.29 6.37
C PRO A 75 -0.15 11.82 5.23
N VAL A 76 -1.17 11.01 4.90
CA VAL A 76 -2.22 11.33 3.94
C VAL A 76 -3.55 11.27 4.65
N ILE A 77 -4.24 12.39 4.69
CA ILE A 77 -5.50 12.56 5.44
C ILE A 77 -6.58 13.02 4.47
N PRO A 78 -7.54 12.17 4.12
CA PRO A 78 -8.72 12.58 3.37
C PRO A 78 -9.73 13.27 4.29
N ILE A 79 -10.16 14.45 3.89
CA ILE A 79 -11.12 15.29 4.60
C ILE A 79 -12.33 15.47 3.70
N SER A 80 -13.50 15.06 4.17
CA SER A 80 -14.75 15.25 3.43
C SER A 80 -15.22 16.70 3.52
N ILE A 81 -15.38 17.34 2.36
CA ILE A 81 -15.96 18.67 2.26
C ILE A 81 -17.33 18.55 1.57
N GLY A 82 -18.39 18.70 2.39
CA GLY A 82 -19.76 18.57 1.88
C GLY A 82 -20.09 17.15 1.36
N ALA A 83 -21.12 17.05 0.53
CA ALA A 83 -21.65 15.78 0.05
C ALA A 83 -20.82 15.16 -1.10
N ASP A 84 -20.17 15.98 -1.92
CA ASP A 84 -19.65 15.56 -3.21
C ASP A 84 -18.12 15.63 -3.36
N TRP A 85 -17.41 16.29 -2.42
CA TRP A 85 -15.98 16.54 -2.53
C TRP A 85 -15.19 16.04 -1.32
N ASN A 86 -13.96 15.64 -1.58
CA ASN A 86 -12.92 15.39 -0.60
C ASN A 86 -11.73 16.33 -0.86
N VAL A 87 -11.08 16.76 0.22
CA VAL A 87 -9.73 17.32 0.20
C VAL A 87 -8.79 16.27 0.76
N ILE A 88 -7.74 15.95 0.04
CA ILE A 88 -6.69 15.06 0.48
C ILE A 88 -5.50 15.92 0.87
N SER A 89 -5.18 15.94 2.16
CA SER A 89 -3.99 16.60 2.70
C SER A 89 -2.86 15.60 2.75
N ARG A 90 -1.76 15.86 2.04
CA ARG A 90 -0.54 15.07 2.08
C ARG A 90 0.60 15.93 2.58
N THR A 91 1.26 15.50 3.64
CA THR A 91 2.47 16.10 4.19
C THR A 91 3.64 15.16 3.95
N ILE A 92 4.80 15.67 3.59
CA ILE A 92 6.04 14.90 3.52
C ILE A 92 7.02 15.53 4.49
N LEU A 93 7.42 14.76 5.50
CA LEU A 93 8.38 15.14 6.52
C LEU A 93 9.66 14.32 6.32
N PRO A 94 10.71 14.86 5.69
CA PRO A 94 11.96 14.14 5.53
C PRO A 94 12.82 14.28 6.79
N PHE A 95 13.27 13.15 7.32
CA PHE A 95 14.31 13.06 8.33
C PHE A 95 15.60 12.57 7.65
N ILE A 96 16.67 13.36 7.73
CA ILE A 96 17.88 13.14 6.95
C ILE A 96 19.04 12.91 7.91
N THR A 97 19.82 11.87 7.66
CA THR A 97 21.14 11.65 8.25
C THR A 97 22.14 11.50 7.12
N GLN A 98 23.18 12.32 7.13
CA GLN A 98 24.20 12.30 6.09
C GLN A 98 25.61 12.44 6.68
N SER A 99 26.60 11.86 5.99
CA SER A 99 28.01 11.93 6.33
C SER A 99 28.86 12.11 5.08
N HIS A 100 29.94 12.88 5.18
CA HIS A 100 30.90 13.18 4.10
C HIS A 100 30.25 13.78 2.81
N ILE A 101 29.07 14.37 2.92
CA ILE A 101 28.40 15.02 1.79
C ILE A 101 28.87 16.47 1.62
N THR A 102 29.11 17.19 2.74
CA THR A 102 29.56 18.57 2.73
C THR A 102 31.07 18.65 3.03
N PRO A 103 31.85 19.54 2.34
CA PRO A 103 33.22 19.77 2.70
C PRO A 103 33.34 20.38 4.10
N GLY A 104 34.36 19.99 4.86
CA GLY A 104 34.67 20.57 6.15
C GLY A 104 34.94 19.54 7.25
N PRO A 105 35.35 20.01 8.45
CA PRO A 105 35.67 19.10 9.56
C PRO A 105 34.45 18.39 10.19
N ALA A 106 33.27 18.98 10.07
CA ALA A 106 32.02 18.38 10.53
C ALA A 106 31.37 17.63 9.37
N THR A 107 31.66 16.33 9.26
CA THR A 107 31.21 15.50 8.14
C THR A 107 29.82 14.89 8.32
N GLY A 108 29.30 14.84 9.55
CA GLY A 108 28.00 14.26 9.86
C GLY A 108 26.94 15.32 10.17
N GLN A 109 25.77 15.19 9.55
CA GLN A 109 24.61 16.05 9.79
C GLN A 109 23.35 15.19 9.93
N THR A 110 22.50 15.55 10.89
CA THR A 110 21.21 14.87 11.10
C THR A 110 20.15 15.92 11.44
N GLY A 111 18.98 15.83 10.82
CA GLY A 111 17.88 16.76 11.08
C GLY A 111 16.68 16.53 10.17
N PHE A 112 15.68 17.35 10.37
CA PHE A 112 14.55 17.43 9.43
C PHE A 112 14.94 18.27 8.22
N GLY A 113 14.54 17.79 7.04
CA GLY A 113 14.64 18.58 5.81
C GLY A 113 13.38 19.42 5.57
N ASP A 114 13.29 19.98 4.37
CA ASP A 114 12.16 20.82 3.98
C ASP A 114 10.86 19.99 3.93
N THR A 115 9.86 20.49 4.65
CA THR A 115 8.54 19.87 4.68
C THR A 115 7.74 20.29 3.45
N THR A 116 7.17 19.32 2.76
CA THR A 116 6.25 19.57 1.64
C THR A 116 4.82 19.30 2.07
N GLN A 117 3.93 20.26 1.82
CA GLN A 117 2.49 20.14 2.06
C GLN A 117 1.74 20.25 0.73
N SER A 118 0.85 19.28 0.47
CA SER A 118 0.01 19.26 -0.73
C SER A 118 -1.44 19.08 -0.37
N PHE A 119 -2.32 19.73 -1.13
CA PHE A 119 -3.78 19.59 -1.00
C PHE A 119 -4.35 19.23 -2.37
N PHE A 120 -5.12 18.14 -2.41
CA PHE A 120 -5.79 17.70 -3.63
C PHE A 120 -7.29 17.70 -3.42
N PHE A 121 -8.02 18.30 -4.34
CA PHE A 121 -9.48 18.27 -4.39
C PHE A 121 -9.90 17.13 -5.31
N SER A 122 -10.77 16.27 -4.82
CA SER A 122 -11.25 15.12 -5.57
C SER A 122 -12.75 14.90 -5.35
N PRO A 123 -13.52 14.62 -6.40
CA PRO A 123 -14.93 14.27 -6.25
C PRO A 123 -15.07 12.91 -5.57
N LYS A 124 -16.10 12.75 -4.73
CA LYS A 124 -16.42 11.47 -4.08
C LYS A 124 -16.92 10.42 -5.06
N LYS A 125 -17.54 10.86 -6.15
CA LYS A 125 -18.06 9.97 -7.19
C LYS A 125 -17.10 9.95 -8.38
N PRO A 126 -16.74 8.76 -8.87
CA PRO A 126 -15.93 8.64 -10.08
C PRO A 126 -16.59 9.33 -11.27
N ALA A 127 -15.82 10.05 -12.07
CA ALA A 127 -16.30 10.58 -13.35
C ALA A 127 -16.53 9.42 -14.33
N GLY A 128 -17.72 9.36 -14.94
CA GLY A 128 -18.10 8.27 -15.83
C GLY A 128 -18.20 6.90 -15.17
N GLY A 129 -18.24 6.83 -13.83
CA GLY A 129 -18.34 5.58 -13.06
C GLY A 129 -17.01 4.81 -12.84
N TRP A 130 -15.91 5.22 -13.47
CA TRP A 130 -14.62 4.52 -13.40
C TRP A 130 -13.39 5.43 -13.20
N LEU A 131 -13.47 6.71 -13.58
CA LEU A 131 -12.33 7.62 -13.49
C LEU A 131 -12.30 8.34 -12.14
N ILE A 132 -11.26 8.09 -11.35
CA ILE A 132 -10.95 8.81 -10.11
C ILE A 132 -9.85 9.83 -10.44
N TRP A 133 -10.04 11.10 -10.08
CA TRP A 133 -9.08 12.15 -10.31
C TRP A 133 -9.02 13.14 -9.14
N GLY A 134 -7.95 13.88 -9.06
CA GLY A 134 -7.77 14.95 -8.11
C GLY A 134 -6.77 15.97 -8.62
N ALA A 135 -6.96 17.23 -8.28
CA ALA A 135 -6.08 18.33 -8.63
C ALA A 135 -5.91 19.28 -7.44
N GLY A 136 -4.72 19.89 -7.32
CA GLY A 136 -4.47 20.82 -6.23
C GLY A 136 -3.02 21.29 -6.18
N PRO A 137 -2.75 22.28 -5.31
CA PRO A 137 -1.42 22.81 -5.09
C PRO A 137 -0.55 21.90 -4.22
N ALA A 138 0.77 22.00 -4.45
CA ALA A 138 1.82 21.41 -3.64
C ALA A 138 2.87 22.47 -3.27
#